data_1d46c89094f0e1a305866a963c70d98c
#
_entry.id   1d46c89094f0e1a305866a963c70d98c
#
_cell.length_a   1.000
_cell.length_b   1.000
_cell.length_c   1.000
_cell.angle_alpha   90.00
_cell.angle_beta   90.00
_cell.angle_gamma   90.00
#
_symmetry.space_group_name_H-M   'P 1'
#
loop_
_entity.id
_entity.type
_entity.pdbx_description
1 polymer ?
#
loop_
_entity_poly.entity_id
_entity_poly.type
_entity_poly.pdbx_seq_one_letter_code
_entity_poly.pdbx_strand_id
1 'polypeptide(L)'
;VDLEAWRIAQAEGKRILAMEDIEEQIDALRAVPVQRAVNFLKDCNNWPKYRKANEKAYLAGDLLGLSGTTTEFPTRTGHIIGKRDQRFRERMLPYLEAGNALALVGSAHLLNLRSMLEEDGFAVTACNRGFFSKIKV
;
A
#
# COMPACT_ATOMS: atom_id res chain seq x y z
N VAL A 1 11.53 -1.68 -4.62
CA VAL A 1 10.57 -2.72 -5.06
C VAL A 1 9.84 -2.27 -6.30
N ASP A 2 9.21 -1.11 -6.30
CA ASP A 2 8.32 -0.66 -7.39
C ASP A 2 9.06 -0.49 -8.73
N LEU A 3 10.24 0.15 -8.74
CA LEU A 3 11.05 0.32 -9.94
C LEU A 3 11.55 -1.03 -10.51
N GLU A 4 11.88 -1.98 -9.65
CA GLU A 4 12.36 -3.28 -10.10
C GLU A 4 11.21 -4.11 -10.69
N ALA A 5 10.06 -4.11 -10.03
CA ALA A 5 8.87 -4.76 -10.54
C ALA A 5 8.43 -4.17 -11.90
N TRP A 6 8.52 -2.85 -12.04
CA TRP A 6 8.24 -2.15 -13.30
C TRP A 6 9.22 -2.57 -14.43
N ARG A 7 10.53 -2.64 -14.12
CA ARG A 7 11.55 -3.11 -15.09
C ARG A 7 11.30 -4.55 -15.53
N ILE A 8 10.99 -5.44 -14.57
CA ILE A 8 10.67 -6.83 -14.88
C ILE A 8 9.43 -6.91 -15.76
N ALA A 9 8.36 -6.19 -15.41
CA ALA A 9 7.14 -6.17 -16.21
C ALA A 9 7.36 -5.67 -17.62
N GLN A 10 8.19 -4.64 -17.80
CA GLN A 10 8.58 -4.16 -19.14
C GLN A 10 9.38 -5.21 -19.93
N ALA A 11 10.38 -5.82 -19.29
CA ALA A 11 11.22 -6.84 -19.94
C ALA A 11 10.40 -8.06 -20.38
N GLU A 12 9.38 -8.42 -19.60
CA GLU A 12 8.45 -9.52 -19.87
C GLU A 12 7.27 -9.12 -20.78
N GLY A 13 7.25 -7.90 -21.31
CA GLY A 13 6.19 -7.43 -22.18
C GLY A 13 4.82 -7.37 -21.53
N LYS A 14 4.75 -7.23 -20.19
CA LYS A 14 3.49 -7.15 -19.44
C LYS A 14 2.85 -5.77 -19.61
N ARG A 15 1.52 -5.74 -19.64
CA ARG A 15 0.78 -4.49 -19.60
C ARG A 15 0.92 -3.87 -18.22
N ILE A 16 1.36 -2.61 -18.15
CA ILE A 16 1.53 -1.86 -16.92
C ILE A 16 0.47 -0.76 -16.87
N LEU A 17 -0.19 -0.63 -15.74
CA LEU A 17 -1.25 0.34 -15.49
C LEU A 17 -0.94 1.10 -14.21
N ALA A 18 -1.14 2.41 -14.23
CA ALA A 18 -1.02 3.25 -13.05
C ALA A 18 -2.31 3.20 -12.23
N MET A 19 -2.17 3.04 -10.92
CA MET A 19 -3.29 3.10 -9.98
C MET A 19 -3.73 4.53 -9.67
N GLU A 20 -2.85 5.50 -9.87
CA GLU A 20 -3.09 6.94 -9.73
C GLU A 20 -2.34 7.69 -10.82
N ASP A 21 -2.86 8.82 -11.24
CA ASP A 21 -2.11 9.80 -12.00
C ASP A 21 -1.34 10.76 -11.07
N ILE A 22 -0.57 11.67 -11.68
CA ILE A 22 0.30 12.57 -10.92
C ILE A 22 -0.51 13.65 -10.19
N GLU A 23 -1.60 14.12 -10.77
CA GLU A 23 -2.49 15.11 -10.20
C GLU A 23 -3.17 14.56 -8.93
N GLU A 24 -3.61 13.32 -8.96
CA GLU A 24 -4.21 12.62 -7.82
C GLU A 24 -3.23 12.45 -6.67
N GLN A 25 -1.95 12.17 -6.97
CA GLN A 25 -0.91 12.09 -5.95
C GLN A 25 -0.61 13.47 -5.34
N ILE A 26 -0.56 14.52 -6.18
CA ILE A 26 -0.37 15.89 -5.72
C ILE A 26 -1.54 16.32 -4.83
N ASP A 27 -2.77 16.02 -5.20
CA ASP A 27 -3.94 16.34 -4.40
C ASP A 27 -3.96 15.61 -3.06
N ALA A 28 -3.53 14.36 -3.02
CA ALA A 28 -3.35 13.63 -1.76
C ALA A 28 -2.30 14.30 -0.85
N LEU A 29 -1.21 14.81 -1.42
CA LEU A 29 -0.20 15.56 -0.66
C LEU A 29 -0.72 16.93 -0.19
N ARG A 30 -1.45 17.64 -1.04
CA ARG A 30 -2.08 18.94 -0.70
C ARG A 30 -3.13 18.80 0.41
N ALA A 31 -3.79 17.66 0.49
CA ALA A 31 -4.76 17.38 1.54
C ALA A 31 -4.14 17.15 2.92
N VAL A 32 -2.80 17.06 3.02
CA VAL A 32 -2.11 16.93 4.31
C VAL A 32 -2.17 18.25 5.06
N PRO A 33 -2.78 18.31 6.26
CA PRO A 33 -2.75 19.53 7.07
C PRO A 33 -1.31 19.92 7.42
N VAL A 34 -0.93 21.15 7.14
CA VAL A 34 0.42 21.67 7.40
C VAL A 34 0.84 21.42 8.86
N GLN A 35 -0.09 21.57 9.81
CA GLN A 35 0.19 21.34 11.22
C GLN A 35 0.62 19.89 11.52
N ARG A 36 0.07 18.91 10.80
CA ARG A 36 0.51 17.51 10.94
C ARG A 36 1.95 17.33 10.45
N ALA A 37 2.30 17.93 9.32
CA ALA A 37 3.67 17.89 8.80
C ALA A 37 4.66 18.55 9.79
N VAL A 38 4.29 19.72 10.32
CA VAL A 38 5.09 20.42 11.34
C VAL A 38 5.25 19.58 12.62
N ASN A 39 4.18 18.98 13.11
CA ASN A 39 4.22 18.13 14.30
C ASN A 39 5.12 16.91 14.09
N PHE A 40 5.02 16.27 12.92
CA PHE A 40 5.87 15.14 12.56
C PHE A 40 7.35 15.53 12.51
N LEU A 41 7.69 16.71 11.95
CA LEU A 41 9.07 17.22 11.92
C LEU A 41 9.57 17.54 13.34
N LYS A 42 8.73 18.12 14.21
CA LYS A 42 9.10 18.39 15.60
C LYS A 42 9.37 17.11 16.39
N ASP A 43 8.75 16.00 16.01
CA ASP A 43 8.90 14.72 16.67
C ASP A 43 10.02 13.84 16.09
N CYS A 44 10.97 14.45 15.37
CA CYS A 44 12.05 13.73 14.66
C CYS A 44 12.92 12.83 15.59
N ASN A 45 13.02 13.13 16.86
CA ASN A 45 13.73 12.31 17.84
C ASN A 45 13.09 10.92 18.02
N ASN A 46 11.80 10.78 17.72
CA ASN A 46 11.07 9.51 17.79
C ASN A 46 11.07 8.71 16.48
N TRP A 47 11.55 9.29 15.36
CA TRP A 47 11.56 8.60 14.07
C TRP A 47 12.29 7.25 14.06
N PRO A 48 13.45 7.08 14.76
CA PRO A 48 14.09 5.77 14.83
C PRO A 48 13.21 4.71 15.49
N LYS A 49 12.42 5.10 16.51
CA LYS A 49 11.44 4.22 17.17
C LYS A 49 10.31 3.84 16.22
N TYR A 50 9.74 4.80 15.50
CA TYR A 50 8.66 4.56 14.52
C TYR A 50 9.16 3.66 13.39
N ARG A 51 10.35 3.92 12.84
CA ARG A 51 10.96 3.08 11.82
C ARG A 51 11.11 1.63 12.29
N LYS A 52 11.65 1.42 13.48
CA LYS A 52 11.88 0.08 14.03
C LYS A 52 10.57 -0.68 14.27
N ALA A 53 9.54 0.00 14.78
CA ALA A 53 8.23 -0.58 15.00
C ALA A 53 7.57 -0.99 13.67
N ASN A 54 7.64 -0.11 12.67
CA ASN A 54 7.09 -0.33 11.34
C ASN A 54 7.82 -1.48 10.62
N GLU A 55 9.15 -1.51 10.67
CA GLU A 55 9.97 -2.60 10.12
C GLU A 55 9.63 -3.95 10.74
N LYS A 56 9.50 -4.00 12.08
CA LYS A 56 9.10 -5.21 12.80
C LYS A 56 7.74 -5.73 12.34
N ALA A 57 6.74 -4.85 12.28
CA ALA A 57 5.40 -5.21 11.84
C ALA A 57 5.38 -5.66 10.36
N TYR A 58 6.12 -4.97 9.49
CA TYR A 58 6.24 -5.32 8.07
C TYR A 58 6.85 -6.71 7.88
N LEU A 59 7.98 -6.99 8.56
CA LEU A 59 8.66 -8.29 8.46
C LEU A 59 7.84 -9.44 9.06
N ALA A 60 6.97 -9.14 10.02
CA ALA A 60 6.04 -10.11 10.60
C ALA A 60 4.79 -10.34 9.75
N GLY A 61 4.52 -9.48 8.75
CA GLY A 61 3.25 -9.51 8.01
C GLY A 61 2.06 -9.04 8.85
N ASP A 62 2.31 -8.30 9.93
CA ASP A 62 1.30 -7.78 10.85
C ASP A 62 0.66 -6.51 10.28
N LEU A 63 -0.42 -6.67 9.51
CA LEU A 63 -1.15 -5.56 8.89
C LEU A 63 -1.79 -4.63 9.91
N LEU A 64 -2.28 -5.16 11.05
CA LEU A 64 -2.86 -4.35 12.11
C LEU A 64 -1.78 -3.52 12.82
N GLY A 65 -0.64 -4.14 13.14
CA GLY A 65 0.51 -3.44 13.67
C GLY A 65 1.03 -2.36 12.72
N LEU A 66 1.10 -2.63 11.42
CA LEU A 66 1.46 -1.64 10.40
C LEU A 66 0.48 -0.46 10.38
N SER A 67 -0.81 -0.71 10.46
CA SER A 67 -1.83 0.34 10.53
C SER A 67 -1.68 1.18 11.79
N GLY A 68 -1.45 0.56 12.95
CA GLY A 68 -1.28 1.25 14.24
C GLY A 68 -0.01 2.07 14.35
N THR A 69 1.11 1.61 13.75
CA THR A 69 2.41 2.32 13.81
C THR A 69 2.53 3.48 12.82
N THR A 70 1.50 3.79 12.08
CA THR A 70 1.59 4.73 10.95
C THR A 70 0.75 5.98 11.10
N THR A 71 0.06 6.12 12.21
CA THR A 71 -0.76 7.31 12.51
C THR A 71 0.06 8.59 12.63
N GLU A 72 1.35 8.49 12.94
CA GLU A 72 2.28 9.62 13.04
C GLU A 72 2.62 10.22 11.68
N PHE A 73 2.61 9.41 10.62
CA PHE A 73 2.95 9.92 9.28
C PHE A 73 1.85 10.85 8.75
N PRO A 74 2.22 12.08 8.32
CA PRO A 74 1.25 13.10 7.93
C PRO A 74 0.27 12.66 6.84
N THR A 75 0.71 11.84 5.90
CA THR A 75 -0.09 11.33 4.78
C THR A 75 -1.03 10.17 5.16
N ARG A 76 -0.87 9.59 6.35
CA ARG A 76 -1.65 8.42 6.79
C ARG A 76 -2.85 8.83 7.64
N THR A 77 -3.76 9.57 7.04
CA THR A 77 -5.09 9.81 7.62
C THR A 77 -6.11 8.92 6.92
N GLY A 78 -7.12 8.48 7.64
CA GLY A 78 -8.19 7.66 7.05
C GLY A 78 -8.86 8.32 5.84
N HIS A 79 -8.96 9.66 5.85
CA HIS A 79 -9.49 10.40 4.72
C HIS A 79 -8.59 10.34 3.47
N ILE A 80 -7.28 10.51 3.62
CA ILE A 80 -6.33 10.47 2.49
C ILE A 80 -6.17 9.04 1.98
N ILE A 81 -5.98 8.08 2.89
CA ILE A 81 -5.83 6.66 2.52
C ILE A 81 -7.13 6.11 1.95
N GLY A 82 -8.26 6.33 2.60
CA GLY A 82 -9.54 5.77 2.18
C GLY A 82 -10.00 6.21 0.79
N LYS A 83 -9.79 7.49 0.43
CA LYS A 83 -10.08 7.97 -0.94
C LYS A 83 -9.20 7.29 -1.99
N ARG A 84 -7.92 7.08 -1.68
CA ARG A 84 -6.98 6.40 -2.57
C ARG A 84 -7.32 4.91 -2.69
N ASP A 85 -7.68 4.26 -1.59
CA ASP A 85 -8.07 2.84 -1.57
C ASP A 85 -9.29 2.58 -2.44
N GLN A 86 -10.32 3.46 -2.34
CA GLN A 86 -11.49 3.35 -3.20
C GLN A 86 -11.13 3.45 -4.68
N ARG A 87 -10.29 4.43 -5.05
CA ARG A 87 -9.81 4.59 -6.42
C ARG A 87 -8.98 3.38 -6.89
N PHE A 88 -8.10 2.87 -6.03
CA PHE A 88 -7.30 1.68 -6.33
C PHE A 88 -8.21 0.49 -6.59
N ARG A 89 -9.20 0.26 -5.72
CA ARG A 89 -10.21 -0.78 -5.90
C ARG A 89 -10.92 -0.64 -7.26
N GLU A 90 -11.47 0.53 -7.55
CA GLU A 90 -12.20 0.78 -8.82
C GLU A 90 -11.33 0.51 -10.05
N ARG A 91 -10.05 0.89 -10.01
CA ARG A 91 -9.13 0.73 -11.14
C ARG A 91 -8.59 -0.69 -11.29
N MET A 92 -8.40 -1.42 -10.21
CA MET A 92 -7.89 -2.80 -10.30
C MET A 92 -8.98 -3.85 -10.48
N LEU A 93 -10.21 -3.59 -10.05
CA LEU A 93 -11.29 -4.56 -10.04
C LEU A 93 -11.50 -5.26 -11.41
N PRO A 94 -11.60 -4.56 -12.55
CA PRO A 94 -11.80 -5.21 -13.85
C PRO A 94 -10.66 -6.17 -14.23
N TYR A 95 -9.44 -5.90 -13.76
CA TYR A 95 -8.28 -6.75 -14.05
C TYR A 95 -8.20 -7.95 -13.10
N LEU A 96 -8.62 -7.78 -11.85
CA LEU A 96 -8.72 -8.89 -10.91
C LEU A 96 -9.83 -9.86 -11.32
N GLU A 97 -10.97 -9.36 -11.78
CA GLU A 97 -12.07 -10.18 -12.32
C GLU A 97 -11.66 -10.95 -13.58
N ALA A 98 -10.89 -10.31 -14.47
CA ALA A 98 -10.35 -10.99 -15.65
C ALA A 98 -9.27 -12.03 -15.29
N GLY A 99 -8.72 -11.97 -14.11
CA GLY A 99 -7.68 -12.86 -13.61
C GLY A 99 -6.29 -12.55 -14.14
N ASN A 100 -5.28 -13.20 -13.56
CA ASN A 100 -3.88 -13.09 -13.96
C ASN A 100 -3.32 -11.65 -13.87
N ALA A 101 -3.69 -10.91 -12.83
CA ALA A 101 -3.21 -9.57 -12.53
C ALA A 101 -2.37 -9.53 -11.24
N LEU A 102 -1.39 -8.63 -11.20
CA LEU A 102 -0.59 -8.32 -10.03
C LEU A 102 -0.72 -6.82 -9.71
N ALA A 103 -1.24 -6.50 -8.53
CA ALA A 103 -1.28 -5.13 -8.04
C ALA A 103 -0.17 -4.90 -7.00
N LEU A 104 0.60 -3.83 -7.18
CA LEU A 104 1.64 -3.40 -6.23
C LEU A 104 1.18 -2.13 -5.54
N VAL A 105 0.99 -2.22 -4.24
CA VAL A 105 0.50 -1.11 -3.41
C VAL A 105 1.34 -0.98 -2.14
N GLY A 106 1.39 0.22 -1.59
CA GLY A 106 2.02 0.44 -0.29
C GLY A 106 1.29 -0.32 0.82
N SER A 107 2.05 -0.85 1.79
CA SER A 107 1.51 -1.67 2.89
C SER A 107 0.40 -1.01 3.70
N ALA A 108 0.36 0.33 3.72
CA ALA A 108 -0.69 1.10 4.40
C ALA A 108 -2.10 0.91 3.80
N HIS A 109 -2.17 0.51 2.54
CA HIS A 109 -3.42 0.31 1.82
C HIS A 109 -3.98 -1.12 1.97
N LEU A 110 -3.11 -2.09 2.32
CA LEU A 110 -3.45 -3.52 2.26
C LEU A 110 -4.63 -3.90 3.16
N LEU A 111 -4.75 -3.31 4.35
CA LEU A 111 -5.83 -3.67 5.28
C LEU A 111 -7.20 -3.27 4.74
N ASN A 112 -7.33 -2.03 4.25
CA ASN A 112 -8.57 -1.54 3.69
C ASN A 112 -8.91 -2.23 2.35
N LEU A 113 -7.91 -2.36 1.46
CA LEU A 113 -8.10 -3.04 0.18
C LEU A 113 -8.51 -4.50 0.36
N ARG A 114 -7.95 -5.18 1.35
CA ARG A 114 -8.38 -6.52 1.70
C ARG A 114 -9.88 -6.56 2.01
N SER A 115 -10.36 -5.72 2.92
CA SER A 115 -11.77 -5.68 3.30
C SER A 115 -12.67 -5.35 2.10
N MET A 116 -12.28 -4.37 1.29
CA MET A 116 -13.02 -3.97 0.09
C MET A 116 -13.12 -5.11 -0.94
N LEU A 117 -12.03 -5.86 -1.16
CA LEU A 117 -12.03 -7.00 -2.08
C LEU A 117 -12.84 -8.18 -1.53
N GLU A 118 -12.83 -8.42 -0.22
CA GLU A 118 -13.67 -9.43 0.42
C GLU A 118 -15.16 -9.07 0.28
N GLU A 119 -15.52 -7.78 0.40
CA GLU A 119 -16.86 -7.26 0.12
C GLU A 119 -17.30 -7.44 -1.35
N ASP A 120 -16.34 -7.36 -2.29
CA ASP A 120 -16.55 -7.63 -3.72
C ASP A 120 -16.65 -9.14 -4.04
N GLY A 121 -16.51 -10.00 -3.04
CA GLY A 121 -16.62 -11.45 -3.18
C GLY A 121 -15.32 -12.18 -3.49
N PHE A 122 -14.16 -11.52 -3.41
CA PHE A 122 -12.88 -12.19 -3.56
C PHE A 122 -12.46 -12.91 -2.28
N ALA A 123 -11.92 -14.12 -2.42
CA ALA A 123 -11.25 -14.81 -1.31
C ALA A 123 -9.82 -14.28 -1.17
N VAL A 124 -9.57 -13.45 -0.15
CA VAL A 124 -8.26 -12.83 0.05
C VAL A 124 -7.46 -13.62 1.10
N THR A 125 -6.34 -14.20 0.67
CA THR A 125 -5.49 -15.01 1.52
C THR A 125 -4.10 -14.40 1.65
N ALA A 126 -3.60 -14.30 2.88
CA ALA A 126 -2.21 -13.89 3.13
C ALA A 126 -1.24 -15.01 2.72
N CYS A 127 -0.29 -14.70 1.83
CA CYS A 127 0.79 -15.61 1.50
C CYS A 127 1.89 -15.52 2.56
N ASN A 128 2.06 -16.58 3.34
CA ASN A 128 3.17 -16.69 4.29
C ASN A 128 4.49 -17.02 3.57
N ARG A 129 5.63 -16.69 4.20
CA ARG A 129 6.98 -16.94 3.66
C ARG A 129 7.21 -18.36 3.11
N GLY A 130 6.51 -19.36 3.62
CA GLY A 130 6.58 -20.74 3.13
C GLY A 130 5.98 -20.97 1.74
N PHE A 131 5.16 -20.04 1.22
CA PHE A 131 4.58 -20.17 -0.11
C PHE A 131 5.61 -19.88 -1.21
N PHE A 132 6.44 -18.87 -1.03
CA PHE A 132 7.48 -18.49 -2.01
C PHE A 132 8.62 -19.50 -2.12
N SER A 133 8.87 -20.31 -1.09
CA SER A 133 9.87 -21.38 -1.16
C SER A 133 9.46 -22.54 -2.09
N LYS A 134 8.23 -22.60 -2.53
CA LYS A 134 7.69 -23.62 -3.44
C LYS A 134 7.66 -23.20 -4.91
N ILE A 135 7.86 -21.91 -5.19
CA ILE A 135 7.97 -21.42 -6.57
C ILE A 135 9.42 -21.64 -6.99
N LYS A 136 9.67 -22.72 -7.71
CA LYS A 136 10.94 -22.90 -8.44
C LYS A 136 10.91 -21.95 -9.63
N VAL A 137 11.80 -20.95 -9.64
CA VAL A 137 12.13 -20.15 -10.81
C VAL A 137 12.89 -21.03 -11.80
#